data_ef130eebaa725ca2f4d58a1bd335cac0
#
_entry.id   ef130eebaa725ca2f4d58a1bd335cac0
#
_cell.length_a   1.000
_cell.length_b   1.000
_cell.length_c   1.000
_cell.angle_alpha   90.00
_cell.angle_beta   90.00
_cell.angle_gamma   90.00
#
_symmetry.space_group_name_H-M   'P 1'
#
loop_
_entity.id
_entity.type
_entity.pdbx_description
1 polymer ?
#
loop_
_entity_poly.entity_id
_entity_poly.type
_entity_poly.pdbx_seq_one_letter_code
_entity_poly.pdbx_strand_id
1 'polypeptide(L)'
;MYKRQLLSSSYQVANNLPNQLYELVVGGMLVTAFLPVYMSVKKRLGRDASNRYASNLLTIVVLFLGVVSALCMAFPSVAIYTQSFYSDQNEMAQSVFFFQFFAIQIVMYGATAIVSGLLNANRDYLWSSIAPVANNVIVIATFVLYAVVAPQNQELALYIIAFGNPLGVFVQLAIQLPALKKNGIRVRPRIDLRDPALRETVAIGVPAVFVMLCSLIVVSVQNAASYSFADNGPSILLYARQWFTLPYAFLAVPITTAMFTELADMQAEGDAEGVKRGIVGGTNQILFFMIPFALYLMVFSLPLVTLYHAGAFTMENVSSIATYMSVLAFALPVYGVNTYLQKIFSSLRKMGVFAVFNFVAGAAQIALTMYGASNVGRFPIEVIAVAEVLFYVVADVCLFVYLRRRLGPFGLRSVAKACLGGLVFGGLGAAAGGGVLFALQTFVAPLSGSIPQALAYVLVGGIVALVVTFGLSIKLHVPEAAFVSSIANKVKGKRGRG
;
A
#
# COMPACT_ATOMS: atom_id res chain seq x y z
N MET A 1 27.46 8.32 12.37
CA MET A 1 26.15 8.68 11.79
C MET A 1 25.90 7.94 10.48
N TYR A 2 26.77 8.07 9.50
CA TYR A 2 26.72 7.41 8.18
C TYR A 2 26.40 5.90 8.25
N LYS A 3 27.10 5.11 9.06
CA LYS A 3 26.87 3.66 9.23
C LYS A 3 25.45 3.26 9.69
N ARG A 4 24.73 4.13 10.42
CA ARG A 4 23.36 3.83 10.89
C ARG A 4 22.30 4.14 9.84
N GLN A 5 22.53 5.14 8.99
CA GLN A 5 21.66 5.44 7.83
C GLN A 5 21.78 4.36 6.78
N LEU A 6 23.01 3.95 6.48
CA LEU A 6 23.35 2.83 5.62
C LEU A 6 22.62 1.55 6.04
N LEU A 7 22.63 1.25 7.36
CA LEU A 7 21.93 0.10 7.92
C LEU A 7 20.42 0.16 7.67
N SER A 8 19.82 1.35 7.80
CA SER A 8 18.37 1.51 7.55
C SER A 8 18.02 1.24 6.08
N SER A 9 18.77 1.81 5.13
CA SER A 9 18.54 1.61 3.70
C SER A 9 18.77 0.15 3.28
N SER A 10 19.87 -0.44 3.72
CA SER A 10 20.18 -1.85 3.42
C SER A 10 19.15 -2.83 3.98
N TYR A 11 18.67 -2.57 5.22
CA TYR A 11 17.59 -3.34 5.82
C TYR A 11 16.29 -3.20 5.02
N GLN A 12 15.93 -1.96 4.62
CA GLN A 12 14.69 -1.70 3.88
C GLN A 12 14.70 -2.38 2.51
N VAL A 13 15.79 -2.27 1.76
CA VAL A 13 15.94 -2.95 0.47
C VAL A 13 15.80 -4.46 0.63
N ALA A 14 16.47 -5.05 1.62
CA ALA A 14 16.40 -6.48 1.89
C ALA A 14 15.00 -6.93 2.34
N ASN A 15 14.27 -6.10 3.09
CA ASN A 15 12.93 -6.43 3.59
C ASN A 15 11.82 -6.19 2.54
N ASN A 16 12.01 -5.25 1.63
CA ASN A 16 11.03 -4.97 0.58
C ASN A 16 10.88 -6.14 -0.39
N LEU A 17 11.96 -6.80 -0.76
CA LEU A 17 11.95 -7.85 -1.77
C LEU A 17 11.04 -9.05 -1.40
N PRO A 18 11.12 -9.65 -0.19
CA PRO A 18 10.19 -10.69 0.22
C PRO A 18 8.74 -10.25 0.23
N ASN A 19 8.46 -9.01 0.66
CA ASN A 19 7.11 -8.45 0.67
C ASN A 19 6.57 -8.27 -0.76
N GLN A 20 7.39 -7.78 -1.69
CA GLN A 20 7.00 -7.62 -3.09
C GLN A 20 6.73 -8.96 -3.77
N LEU A 21 7.59 -9.96 -3.53
CA LEU A 21 7.37 -11.32 -4.05
C LEU A 21 6.13 -11.98 -3.45
N TYR A 22 5.87 -11.70 -2.16
CA TYR A 22 4.62 -12.10 -1.51
C TYR A 22 3.40 -11.43 -2.16
N GLU A 23 3.43 -10.11 -2.35
CA GLU A 23 2.33 -9.39 -3.01
C GLU A 23 2.09 -9.89 -4.43
N LEU A 24 3.14 -10.24 -5.16
CA LEU A 24 3.04 -10.82 -6.49
C LEU A 24 2.19 -12.08 -6.50
N VAL A 25 2.49 -13.02 -5.60
CA VAL A 25 1.81 -14.33 -5.57
C VAL A 25 0.47 -14.23 -4.86
N VAL A 26 0.39 -13.48 -3.77
CA VAL A 26 -0.78 -13.39 -2.91
C VAL A 26 -1.75 -12.34 -3.36
N GLY A 27 -1.30 -11.13 -3.64
CA GLY A 27 -2.15 -10.03 -4.10
C GLY A 27 -2.74 -10.32 -5.49
N GLY A 28 -1.95 -10.93 -6.38
CA GLY A 28 -2.40 -11.32 -7.72
C GLY A 28 -3.32 -12.53 -7.72
N MET A 29 -2.89 -13.66 -7.21
CA MET A 29 -3.55 -14.95 -7.41
C MET A 29 -4.47 -15.35 -6.24
N LEU A 30 -4.04 -15.13 -4.99
CA LEU A 30 -4.76 -15.66 -3.84
C LEU A 30 -5.98 -14.81 -3.47
N VAL A 31 -5.87 -13.50 -3.43
CA VAL A 31 -6.99 -12.63 -3.05
C VAL A 31 -8.07 -12.60 -4.11
N THR A 32 -7.70 -12.63 -5.39
CA THR A 32 -8.66 -12.50 -6.50
C THR A 32 -9.27 -13.82 -6.94
N ALA A 33 -8.54 -14.92 -6.87
CA ALA A 33 -8.96 -16.21 -7.42
C ALA A 33 -9.24 -17.27 -6.34
N PHE A 34 -8.41 -17.36 -5.30
CA PHE A 34 -8.53 -18.43 -4.30
C PHE A 34 -9.85 -18.41 -3.55
N LEU A 35 -10.23 -17.28 -2.96
CA LEU A 35 -11.39 -17.19 -2.10
C LEU A 35 -12.71 -17.51 -2.84
N PRO A 36 -12.99 -16.93 -4.01
CA PRO A 36 -14.17 -17.28 -4.79
C PRO A 36 -14.24 -18.77 -5.19
N VAL A 37 -13.11 -19.33 -5.64
CA VAL A 37 -13.04 -20.75 -6.04
C VAL A 37 -13.24 -21.66 -4.81
N TYR A 38 -12.58 -21.37 -3.70
CA TYR A 38 -12.77 -22.12 -2.43
C TYR A 38 -14.22 -22.12 -1.98
N MET A 39 -14.90 -20.97 -2.00
CA MET A 39 -16.30 -20.85 -1.62
C MET A 39 -17.22 -21.59 -2.59
N SER A 40 -16.93 -21.54 -3.89
CA SER A 40 -17.66 -22.30 -4.93
C SER A 40 -17.54 -23.80 -4.71
N VAL A 41 -16.31 -24.32 -4.50
CA VAL A 41 -16.06 -25.73 -4.19
C VAL A 41 -16.75 -26.16 -2.91
N LYS A 42 -16.68 -25.35 -1.85
CA LYS A 42 -17.33 -25.61 -0.58
C LYS A 42 -18.84 -25.71 -0.71
N LYS A 43 -19.47 -24.83 -1.51
CA LYS A 43 -20.92 -24.81 -1.74
C LYS A 43 -21.39 -25.97 -2.61
N ARG A 44 -20.62 -26.34 -3.64
CA ARG A 44 -21.02 -27.38 -4.63
C ARG A 44 -20.66 -28.79 -4.21
N LEU A 45 -19.47 -28.98 -3.61
CA LEU A 45 -18.90 -30.32 -3.35
C LEU A 45 -18.67 -30.59 -1.86
N GLY A 46 -19.03 -29.63 -0.99
CA GLY A 46 -18.95 -29.78 0.44
C GLY A 46 -17.56 -29.52 1.04
N ARG A 47 -17.46 -29.74 2.36
CA ARG A 47 -16.30 -29.36 3.19
C ARG A 47 -15.06 -30.18 2.87
N ASP A 48 -15.19 -31.46 2.65
CA ASP A 48 -14.03 -32.34 2.40
C ASP A 48 -13.37 -32.03 1.06
N ALA A 49 -14.16 -31.71 0.04
CA ALA A 49 -13.64 -31.28 -1.25
C ALA A 49 -12.92 -29.93 -1.13
N SER A 50 -13.48 -28.97 -0.41
CA SER A 50 -12.84 -27.67 -0.17
C SER A 50 -11.55 -27.80 0.65
N ASN A 51 -11.48 -28.71 1.63
CA ASN A 51 -10.26 -29.00 2.37
C ASN A 51 -9.18 -29.66 1.48
N ARG A 52 -9.59 -30.54 0.55
CA ARG A 52 -8.66 -31.15 -0.44
C ARG A 52 -8.09 -30.07 -1.37
N TYR A 53 -8.93 -29.21 -1.91
CA TYR A 53 -8.52 -28.10 -2.76
C TYR A 53 -7.56 -27.14 -2.01
N ALA A 54 -7.91 -26.73 -0.78
CA ALA A 54 -7.07 -25.87 0.06
C ALA A 54 -5.71 -26.51 0.36
N SER A 55 -5.69 -27.81 0.66
CA SER A 55 -4.47 -28.59 0.88
C SER A 55 -3.59 -28.63 -0.35
N ASN A 56 -4.19 -28.88 -1.51
CA ASN A 56 -3.51 -28.92 -2.80
C ASN A 56 -2.86 -27.57 -3.13
N LEU A 57 -3.66 -26.49 -3.05
CA LEU A 57 -3.19 -25.14 -3.33
C LEU A 57 -2.07 -24.71 -2.35
N LEU A 58 -2.26 -24.92 -1.03
CA LEU A 58 -1.25 -24.58 -0.04
C LEU A 58 0.07 -25.34 -0.29
N THR A 59 0.00 -26.65 -0.57
CA THR A 59 1.19 -27.44 -0.83
C THR A 59 1.93 -26.95 -2.08
N ILE A 60 1.20 -26.68 -3.17
CA ILE A 60 1.81 -26.18 -4.41
C ILE A 60 2.45 -24.81 -4.21
N VAL A 61 1.75 -23.88 -3.53
CA VAL A 61 2.25 -22.53 -3.26
C VAL A 61 3.48 -22.59 -2.35
N VAL A 62 3.47 -23.39 -1.28
CA VAL A 62 4.62 -23.55 -0.38
C VAL A 62 5.81 -24.16 -1.11
N LEU A 63 5.60 -25.15 -1.97
CA LEU A 63 6.68 -25.74 -2.76
C LEU A 63 7.23 -24.74 -3.79
N PHE A 64 6.37 -24.07 -4.52
CA PHE A 64 6.78 -23.06 -5.52
C PHE A 64 7.56 -21.92 -4.87
N LEU A 65 7.01 -21.31 -3.81
CA LEU A 65 7.69 -20.25 -3.07
C LEU A 65 8.92 -20.77 -2.32
N GLY A 66 8.92 -22.03 -1.92
CA GLY A 66 10.09 -22.72 -1.35
C GLY A 66 11.26 -22.76 -2.34
N VAL A 67 10.99 -23.11 -3.59
CA VAL A 67 12.00 -23.07 -4.66
C VAL A 67 12.48 -21.64 -4.91
N VAL A 68 11.56 -20.67 -5.00
CA VAL A 68 11.91 -19.25 -5.17
C VAL A 68 12.76 -18.76 -4.00
N SER A 69 12.37 -19.06 -2.76
CA SER A 69 13.12 -18.70 -1.55
C SER A 69 14.51 -19.31 -1.55
N ALA A 70 14.64 -20.61 -1.88
CA ALA A 70 15.91 -21.31 -1.97
C ALA A 70 16.84 -20.70 -3.03
N LEU A 71 16.30 -20.34 -4.20
CA LEU A 71 17.05 -19.64 -5.25
C LEU A 71 17.50 -18.25 -4.78
N CYS A 72 16.63 -17.49 -4.11
CA CYS A 72 16.96 -16.20 -3.51
C CYS A 72 18.04 -16.33 -2.42
N MET A 73 18.01 -17.38 -1.61
CA MET A 73 19.05 -17.64 -0.61
C MET A 73 20.38 -18.08 -1.24
N ALA A 74 20.32 -18.83 -2.34
CA ALA A 74 21.53 -19.28 -3.05
C ALA A 74 22.19 -18.14 -3.86
N PHE A 75 21.38 -17.22 -4.41
CA PHE A 75 21.83 -16.12 -5.24
C PHE A 75 21.33 -14.75 -4.75
N PRO A 76 21.59 -14.38 -3.48
CA PRO A 76 21.01 -13.17 -2.87
C PRO A 76 21.50 -11.90 -3.55
N SER A 77 22.71 -11.87 -4.06
CA SER A 77 23.27 -10.71 -4.78
C SER A 77 22.51 -10.39 -6.06
N VAL A 78 22.05 -11.41 -6.80
CA VAL A 78 21.25 -11.21 -8.01
C VAL A 78 19.90 -10.58 -7.67
N ALA A 79 19.25 -11.07 -6.61
CA ALA A 79 17.97 -10.54 -6.15
C ALA A 79 18.10 -9.09 -5.66
N ILE A 80 19.08 -8.80 -4.82
CA ILE A 80 19.34 -7.45 -4.29
C ILE A 80 19.76 -6.50 -5.40
N TYR A 81 20.55 -6.93 -6.38
CA TYR A 81 20.96 -6.10 -7.50
C TYR A 81 19.78 -5.50 -8.26
N THR A 82 18.65 -6.18 -8.34
CA THR A 82 17.44 -5.66 -8.98
C THR A 82 16.90 -4.37 -8.35
N GLN A 83 17.22 -4.12 -7.08
CA GLN A 83 16.76 -2.95 -6.32
C GLN A 83 17.90 -2.00 -5.92
N SER A 84 19.13 -2.30 -6.28
CA SER A 84 20.32 -1.55 -5.82
C SER A 84 21.40 -1.44 -6.89
N PHE A 85 21.06 -1.51 -8.18
CA PHE A 85 22.06 -1.47 -9.27
C PHE A 85 22.76 -0.10 -9.44
N TYR A 86 22.33 0.92 -8.69
CA TYR A 86 23.02 2.21 -8.55
C TYR A 86 23.74 2.40 -7.21
N SER A 87 23.68 1.41 -6.29
CA SER A 87 24.30 1.53 -4.97
C SER A 87 25.79 1.12 -4.98
N ASP A 88 26.56 1.61 -4.01
CA ASP A 88 27.92 1.20 -3.76
C ASP A 88 28.02 -0.27 -3.33
N GLN A 89 29.16 -0.92 -3.60
CA GLN A 89 29.38 -2.33 -3.29
C GLN A 89 29.24 -2.67 -1.79
N ASN A 90 29.60 -1.73 -0.89
CA ASN A 90 29.50 -1.94 0.56
C ASN A 90 28.04 -1.96 1.04
N GLU A 91 27.17 -1.13 0.45
CA GLU A 91 25.73 -1.10 0.75
C GLU A 91 25.05 -2.34 0.25
N MET A 92 25.43 -2.79 -0.93
CA MET A 92 24.97 -4.03 -1.51
C MET A 92 25.32 -5.26 -0.64
N ALA A 93 26.54 -5.31 -0.10
CA ALA A 93 26.97 -6.41 0.77
C ALA A 93 26.11 -6.54 2.04
N GLN A 94 25.76 -5.42 2.66
CA GLN A 94 24.92 -5.40 3.86
C GLN A 94 23.46 -5.78 3.54
N SER A 95 22.92 -5.32 2.41
CA SER A 95 21.60 -5.72 1.92
C SER A 95 21.54 -7.21 1.62
N VAL A 96 22.58 -7.76 1.00
CA VAL A 96 22.73 -9.19 0.71
C VAL A 96 22.76 -10.00 2.01
N PHE A 97 23.50 -9.57 3.03
CA PHE A 97 23.53 -10.22 4.34
C PHE A 97 22.12 -10.33 4.95
N PHE A 98 21.35 -9.25 5.01
CA PHE A 98 19.99 -9.32 5.56
C PHE A 98 19.08 -10.19 4.69
N PHE A 99 19.19 -10.07 3.38
CA PHE A 99 18.30 -10.78 2.47
C PHE A 99 18.47 -12.29 2.53
N GLN A 100 19.67 -12.81 2.83
CA GLN A 100 19.89 -14.24 3.06
C GLN A 100 18.98 -14.82 4.14
N PHE A 101 18.73 -14.04 5.22
CA PHE A 101 17.80 -14.43 6.28
C PHE A 101 16.35 -14.15 5.91
N PHE A 102 16.09 -13.04 5.21
CA PHE A 102 14.72 -12.60 4.90
C PHE A 102 14.07 -13.41 3.79
N ALA A 103 14.82 -14.03 2.91
CA ALA A 103 14.28 -14.82 1.81
C ALA A 103 13.33 -15.95 2.26
N ILE A 104 13.52 -16.52 3.45
CA ILE A 104 12.61 -17.54 4.01
C ILE A 104 11.20 -16.99 4.26
N GLN A 105 11.05 -15.68 4.47
CA GLN A 105 9.77 -15.04 4.68
C GLN A 105 8.84 -15.18 3.47
N ILE A 106 9.39 -15.30 2.25
CA ILE A 106 8.62 -15.49 1.00
C ILE A 106 7.66 -16.66 1.16
N VAL A 107 8.15 -17.80 1.64
CA VAL A 107 7.33 -19.00 1.88
C VAL A 107 6.33 -18.79 3.01
N MET A 108 6.78 -18.19 4.11
CA MET A 108 5.95 -17.98 5.31
C MET A 108 4.81 -17.01 5.00
N TYR A 109 5.06 -15.93 4.26
CA TYR A 109 4.03 -15.00 3.82
C TYR A 109 3.00 -15.66 2.89
N GLY A 110 3.46 -16.47 1.92
CA GLY A 110 2.55 -17.21 1.05
C GLY A 110 1.65 -18.18 1.81
N ALA A 111 2.21 -18.93 2.76
CA ALA A 111 1.44 -19.82 3.63
C ALA A 111 0.44 -19.03 4.49
N THR A 112 0.89 -17.92 5.10
CA THR A 112 0.05 -17.05 5.94
C THR A 112 -1.16 -16.52 5.18
N ALA A 113 -0.99 -16.12 3.94
CA ALA A 113 -2.07 -15.58 3.12
C ALA A 113 -3.17 -16.59 2.83
N ILE A 114 -2.78 -17.83 2.49
CA ILE A 114 -3.76 -18.91 2.27
C ILE A 114 -4.48 -19.24 3.59
N VAL A 115 -3.73 -19.34 4.69
CA VAL A 115 -4.29 -19.61 6.01
C VAL A 115 -5.26 -18.51 6.44
N SER A 116 -4.89 -17.25 6.30
CA SER A 116 -5.76 -16.10 6.57
C SER A 116 -7.01 -16.12 5.67
N GLY A 117 -6.84 -16.42 4.38
CA GLY A 117 -7.95 -16.55 3.44
C GLY A 117 -8.92 -17.67 3.83
N LEU A 118 -8.43 -18.82 4.29
CA LEU A 118 -9.24 -19.93 4.79
C LEU A 118 -10.03 -19.55 6.05
N LEU A 119 -9.41 -18.86 6.99
CA LEU A 119 -10.08 -18.36 8.20
C LEU A 119 -11.17 -17.35 7.84
N ASN A 120 -10.88 -16.39 6.97
CA ASN A 120 -11.83 -15.39 6.49
C ASN A 120 -13.02 -16.04 5.75
N ALA A 121 -12.78 -17.07 4.91
CA ALA A 121 -13.81 -17.85 4.25
C ALA A 121 -14.74 -18.60 5.22
N ASN A 122 -14.27 -18.86 6.43
CA ASN A 122 -15.05 -19.47 7.51
C ASN A 122 -15.56 -18.45 8.54
N ARG A 123 -15.49 -17.14 8.22
CA ARG A 123 -15.93 -16.01 9.07
C ARG A 123 -15.17 -15.90 10.41
N ASP A 124 -14.00 -16.48 10.51
CA ASP A 124 -13.08 -16.31 11.64
C ASP A 124 -12.05 -15.23 11.30
N TYR A 125 -12.48 -13.97 11.46
CA TYR A 125 -11.65 -12.80 11.16
C TYR A 125 -10.67 -12.43 12.26
N LEU A 126 -10.85 -12.95 13.47
CA LEU A 126 -10.07 -12.55 14.63
C LEU A 126 -8.59 -12.89 14.45
N TRP A 127 -8.28 -14.15 14.14
CA TRP A 127 -6.91 -14.61 14.05
C TRP A 127 -6.16 -14.06 12.83
N SER A 128 -6.85 -13.90 11.71
CA SER A 128 -6.27 -13.26 10.52
C SER A 128 -5.96 -11.77 10.75
N SER A 129 -6.75 -11.07 11.60
CA SER A 129 -6.53 -9.67 11.92
C SER A 129 -5.47 -9.45 13.01
N ILE A 130 -5.34 -10.37 13.98
CA ILE A 130 -4.33 -10.28 15.05
C ILE A 130 -2.95 -10.73 14.57
N ALA A 131 -2.87 -11.61 13.59
CA ALA A 131 -1.61 -12.18 13.13
C ALA A 131 -0.58 -11.12 12.69
N PRO A 132 -0.91 -10.08 11.89
CA PRO A 132 0.02 -8.99 11.59
C PRO A 132 0.45 -8.19 12.82
N VAL A 133 -0.44 -8.04 13.82
CA VAL A 133 -0.11 -7.36 15.07
C VAL A 133 0.95 -8.14 15.85
N ALA A 134 0.81 -9.47 15.93
CA ALA A 134 1.81 -10.33 16.58
C ALA A 134 3.18 -10.23 15.90
N ASN A 135 3.22 -10.20 14.56
CA ASN A 135 4.43 -9.93 13.80
C ASN A 135 5.08 -8.59 14.22
N ASN A 136 4.29 -7.51 14.20
CA ASN A 136 4.79 -6.18 14.54
C ASN A 136 5.33 -6.12 15.98
N VAL A 137 4.70 -6.79 16.94
CA VAL A 137 5.20 -6.86 18.33
C VAL A 137 6.57 -7.53 18.38
N ILE A 138 6.77 -8.64 17.68
CA ILE A 138 8.07 -9.33 17.61
C ILE A 138 9.13 -8.44 16.94
N VAL A 139 8.78 -7.78 15.84
CA VAL A 139 9.70 -6.87 15.13
C VAL A 139 10.10 -5.69 16.02
N ILE A 140 9.15 -5.07 16.72
CA ILE A 140 9.44 -3.98 17.67
C ILE A 140 10.36 -4.48 18.79
N ALA A 141 10.06 -5.63 19.40
CA ALA A 141 10.90 -6.21 20.43
C ALA A 141 12.32 -6.47 19.93
N THR A 142 12.46 -6.91 18.68
CA THR A 142 13.77 -7.13 18.02
C THR A 142 14.55 -5.83 17.86
N PHE A 143 13.89 -4.74 17.43
CA PHE A 143 14.57 -3.44 17.34
C PHE A 143 14.95 -2.86 18.70
N VAL A 144 14.13 -3.06 19.74
CA VAL A 144 14.47 -2.67 21.11
C VAL A 144 15.71 -3.47 21.59
N LEU A 145 15.73 -4.78 21.36
CA LEU A 145 16.87 -5.63 21.72
C LEU A 145 18.14 -5.22 20.95
N TYR A 146 18.01 -4.92 19.67
CA TYR A 146 19.10 -4.34 18.86
C TYR A 146 19.64 -3.08 19.51
N ALA A 147 18.79 -2.14 19.92
CA ALA A 147 19.23 -0.88 20.51
C ALA A 147 20.01 -1.06 21.81
N VAL A 148 19.66 -2.08 22.60
CA VAL A 148 20.35 -2.43 23.85
C VAL A 148 21.69 -3.13 23.59
N VAL A 149 21.77 -4.04 22.61
CA VAL A 149 22.94 -4.87 22.35
C VAL A 149 23.98 -4.18 21.46
N ALA A 150 23.55 -3.34 20.52
CA ALA A 150 24.44 -2.70 19.53
C ALA A 150 25.60 -1.88 20.13
N PRO A 151 25.47 -1.18 21.28
CA PRO A 151 26.59 -0.49 21.89
C PRO A 151 27.69 -1.42 22.43
N GLN A 152 27.33 -2.67 22.77
CA GLN A 152 28.24 -3.64 23.37
C GLN A 152 28.82 -4.61 22.33
N ASN A 153 27.98 -5.07 21.40
CA ASN A 153 28.37 -6.02 20.34
C ASN A 153 27.53 -5.75 19.08
N GLN A 154 28.15 -5.03 18.14
CA GLN A 154 27.48 -4.66 16.89
C GLN A 154 27.18 -5.87 15.99
N GLU A 155 28.06 -6.87 15.98
CA GLU A 155 27.87 -8.09 15.18
C GLU A 155 26.66 -8.89 15.67
N LEU A 156 26.59 -9.15 16.98
CA LEU A 156 25.42 -9.83 17.57
C LEU A 156 24.13 -9.05 17.33
N ALA A 157 24.17 -7.71 17.41
CA ALA A 157 23.02 -6.86 17.16
C ALA A 157 22.52 -7.00 15.71
N LEU A 158 23.40 -7.11 14.72
CA LEU A 158 23.02 -7.34 13.33
C LEU A 158 22.29 -8.69 13.14
N TYR A 159 22.79 -9.74 13.79
CA TYR A 159 22.10 -11.05 13.76
C TYR A 159 20.74 -11.00 14.46
N ILE A 160 20.60 -10.23 15.55
CA ILE A 160 19.30 -10.04 16.20
C ILE A 160 18.27 -9.48 15.22
N ILE A 161 18.61 -8.45 14.43
CA ILE A 161 17.70 -7.90 13.42
C ILE A 161 17.49 -8.92 12.28
N ALA A 162 18.54 -9.59 11.83
CA ALA A 162 18.47 -10.55 10.73
C ALA A 162 17.52 -11.73 11.03
N PHE A 163 17.49 -12.23 12.27
CA PHE A 163 16.59 -13.30 12.68
C PHE A 163 15.23 -12.82 13.17
N GLY A 164 15.16 -11.60 13.71
CA GLY A 164 13.94 -11.09 14.35
C GLY A 164 12.78 -10.89 13.38
N ASN A 165 13.06 -10.42 12.19
CA ASN A 165 12.02 -10.22 11.16
C ASN A 165 11.43 -11.55 10.66
N PRO A 166 12.23 -12.57 10.25
CA PRO A 166 11.70 -13.91 9.95
C PRO A 166 10.95 -14.55 11.12
N LEU A 167 11.40 -14.34 12.36
CA LEU A 167 10.71 -14.82 13.55
C LEU A 167 9.33 -14.17 13.68
N GLY A 168 9.21 -12.87 13.43
CA GLY A 168 7.91 -12.17 13.44
C GLY A 168 6.93 -12.77 12.44
N VAL A 169 7.39 -13.03 11.20
CA VAL A 169 6.56 -13.66 10.15
C VAL A 169 6.20 -15.11 10.50
N PHE A 170 7.12 -15.85 11.11
CA PHE A 170 6.85 -17.20 11.61
C PHE A 170 5.74 -17.18 12.69
N VAL A 171 5.83 -16.29 13.66
CA VAL A 171 4.79 -16.13 14.70
C VAL A 171 3.46 -15.72 14.08
N GLN A 172 3.47 -14.84 13.08
CA GLN A 172 2.28 -14.46 12.31
C GLN A 172 1.58 -15.67 11.68
N LEU A 173 2.32 -16.62 11.14
CA LEU A 173 1.77 -17.88 10.61
C LEU A 173 1.31 -18.80 11.75
N ALA A 174 2.16 -19.02 12.74
CA ALA A 174 1.96 -20.00 13.79
C ALA A 174 0.70 -19.73 14.64
N ILE A 175 0.41 -18.47 14.97
CA ILE A 175 -0.75 -18.07 15.77
C ILE A 175 -2.10 -18.40 15.10
N GLN A 176 -2.12 -18.57 13.78
CA GLN A 176 -3.31 -18.87 13.00
C GLN A 176 -3.60 -20.40 12.91
N LEU A 177 -2.59 -21.25 13.08
CA LEU A 177 -2.73 -22.70 12.90
C LEU A 177 -3.73 -23.36 13.86
N PRO A 178 -3.79 -22.99 15.16
CA PRO A 178 -4.82 -23.51 16.07
C PRO A 178 -6.24 -23.17 15.62
N ALA A 179 -6.44 -21.97 15.06
CA ALA A 179 -7.73 -21.53 14.56
C ALA A 179 -8.21 -22.35 13.35
N LEU A 180 -7.30 -22.72 12.44
CA LEU A 180 -7.63 -23.64 11.34
C LEU A 180 -8.21 -24.95 11.86
N LYS A 181 -7.53 -25.55 12.84
CA LYS A 181 -7.96 -26.82 13.46
C LYS A 181 -9.32 -26.67 14.13
N LYS A 182 -9.55 -25.58 14.89
CA LYS A 182 -10.83 -25.26 15.53
C LYS A 182 -11.96 -25.11 14.52
N ASN A 183 -11.71 -24.50 13.39
CA ASN A 183 -12.68 -24.35 12.29
C ASN A 183 -12.85 -25.64 11.47
N GLY A 184 -12.19 -26.76 11.86
CA GLY A 184 -12.27 -28.07 11.20
C GLY A 184 -11.68 -28.05 9.78
N ILE A 185 -10.78 -27.12 9.50
CA ILE A 185 -10.03 -27.05 8.26
C ILE A 185 -8.82 -27.97 8.43
N ARG A 186 -8.82 -29.09 7.69
CA ARG A 186 -7.75 -30.07 7.72
C ARG A 186 -6.87 -29.91 6.49
N VAL A 187 -5.71 -29.34 6.68
CA VAL A 187 -4.70 -29.21 5.63
C VAL A 187 -3.74 -30.39 5.71
N ARG A 188 -3.53 -31.10 4.59
CA ARG A 188 -2.57 -32.19 4.46
C ARG A 188 -1.75 -31.99 3.20
N PRO A 189 -0.45 -32.30 3.17
CA PRO A 189 0.34 -32.24 1.95
C PRO A 189 -0.30 -33.03 0.83
N ARG A 190 -0.62 -32.34 -0.28
CA ARG A 190 -1.24 -32.94 -1.47
C ARG A 190 -0.78 -32.20 -2.71
N ILE A 191 -0.44 -32.94 -3.74
CA ILE A 191 -0.10 -32.40 -5.08
C ILE A 191 -1.01 -33.06 -6.10
N ASP A 192 -1.89 -32.27 -6.70
CA ASP A 192 -2.77 -32.68 -7.77
C ASP A 192 -2.89 -31.53 -8.79
N LEU A 193 -2.03 -31.58 -9.80
CA LEU A 193 -2.00 -30.56 -10.87
C LEU A 193 -3.17 -30.67 -11.84
N ARG A 194 -3.96 -31.76 -11.77
CA ARG A 194 -5.13 -31.98 -12.61
C ARG A 194 -6.43 -31.52 -11.98
N ASP A 195 -6.38 -31.04 -10.74
CA ASP A 195 -7.55 -30.52 -10.01
C ASP A 195 -8.21 -29.37 -10.81
N PRO A 196 -9.49 -29.49 -11.20
CA PRO A 196 -10.20 -28.46 -11.96
C PRO A 196 -10.25 -27.13 -11.22
N ALA A 197 -10.40 -27.13 -9.88
CA ALA A 197 -10.44 -25.93 -9.08
C ALA A 197 -9.08 -25.21 -9.06
N LEU A 198 -7.97 -25.96 -9.08
CA LEU A 198 -6.64 -25.38 -9.22
C LEU A 198 -6.48 -24.68 -10.58
N ARG A 199 -6.92 -25.33 -11.67
CA ARG A 199 -6.86 -24.74 -13.01
C ARG A 199 -7.68 -23.47 -13.12
N GLU A 200 -8.88 -23.45 -12.53
CA GLU A 200 -9.73 -22.26 -12.47
C GLU A 200 -9.02 -21.13 -11.71
N THR A 201 -8.40 -21.44 -10.57
CA THR A 201 -7.62 -20.45 -9.77
C THR A 201 -6.47 -19.87 -10.58
N VAL A 202 -5.70 -20.68 -11.28
CA VAL A 202 -4.58 -20.22 -12.12
C VAL A 202 -5.07 -19.35 -13.27
N ALA A 203 -6.15 -19.75 -13.95
CA ALA A 203 -6.70 -18.99 -15.08
C ALA A 203 -7.17 -17.58 -14.68
N ILE A 204 -7.78 -17.43 -13.50
CA ILE A 204 -8.20 -16.14 -12.96
C ILE A 204 -7.00 -15.34 -12.44
N GLY A 205 -6.01 -16.02 -11.84
CA GLY A 205 -4.86 -15.39 -11.17
C GLY A 205 -3.79 -14.86 -12.11
N VAL A 206 -3.56 -15.48 -13.28
CA VAL A 206 -2.47 -15.10 -14.21
C VAL A 206 -2.50 -13.63 -14.62
N PRO A 207 -3.63 -13.03 -15.05
CA PRO A 207 -3.67 -11.60 -15.38
C PRO A 207 -3.32 -10.69 -14.18
N ALA A 208 -3.74 -11.07 -12.98
CA ALA A 208 -3.44 -10.31 -11.77
C ALA A 208 -1.96 -10.39 -11.40
N VAL A 209 -1.34 -11.57 -11.55
CA VAL A 209 0.13 -11.74 -11.37
C VAL A 209 0.89 -10.86 -12.37
N PHE A 210 0.44 -10.74 -13.61
CA PHE A 210 1.09 -9.86 -14.59
C PHE A 210 1.08 -8.39 -14.15
N VAL A 211 -0.05 -7.88 -13.64
CA VAL A 211 -0.11 -6.51 -13.08
C VAL A 211 0.87 -6.34 -11.93
N MET A 212 0.95 -7.33 -11.02
CA MET A 212 1.87 -7.29 -9.89
C MET A 212 3.34 -7.35 -10.33
N LEU A 213 3.67 -8.13 -11.35
CA LEU A 213 5.02 -8.14 -11.95
C LEU A 213 5.41 -6.77 -12.49
N CYS A 214 4.51 -6.11 -13.21
CA CYS A 214 4.75 -4.75 -13.69
C CYS A 214 5.02 -3.79 -12.54
N SER A 215 4.22 -3.86 -11.46
CA SER A 215 4.40 -3.03 -10.26
C SER A 215 5.73 -3.33 -9.57
N LEU A 216 6.12 -4.60 -9.45
CA LEU A 216 7.42 -5.01 -8.89
C LEU A 216 8.59 -4.37 -9.66
N ILE A 217 8.56 -4.43 -10.99
CA ILE A 217 9.60 -3.83 -11.84
C ILE A 217 9.67 -2.33 -11.59
N VAL A 218 8.54 -1.64 -11.55
CA VAL A 218 8.47 -0.18 -11.30
C VAL A 218 9.10 0.16 -9.95
N VAL A 219 8.70 -0.53 -8.88
CA VAL A 219 9.21 -0.28 -7.52
C VAL A 219 10.70 -0.60 -7.42
N SER A 220 11.16 -1.68 -8.08
CA SER A 220 12.58 -2.04 -8.13
C SER A 220 13.41 -0.93 -8.80
N VAL A 221 12.93 -0.39 -9.92
CA VAL A 221 13.58 0.72 -10.62
C VAL A 221 13.57 2.00 -9.77
N GLN A 222 12.46 2.32 -9.11
CA GLN A 222 12.38 3.48 -8.20
C GLN A 222 13.41 3.38 -7.07
N ASN A 223 13.48 2.22 -6.39
CA ASN A 223 14.44 1.99 -5.32
C ASN A 223 15.87 2.13 -5.82
N ALA A 224 16.22 1.47 -6.94
CA ALA A 224 17.55 1.53 -7.51
C ALA A 224 17.92 2.96 -7.94
N ALA A 225 17.02 3.64 -8.65
CA ALA A 225 17.23 5.01 -9.09
C ALA A 225 17.40 6.00 -7.93
N SER A 226 16.76 5.75 -6.78
CA SER A 226 16.86 6.63 -5.62
C SER A 226 18.26 6.72 -5.02
N TYR A 227 19.08 5.65 -5.17
CA TYR A 227 20.49 5.65 -4.76
C TYR A 227 21.35 6.63 -5.57
N SER A 228 20.98 6.96 -6.82
CA SER A 228 21.70 7.96 -7.59
C SER A 228 21.61 9.36 -7.00
N PHE A 229 20.58 9.63 -6.21
CA PHE A 229 20.33 10.95 -5.62
C PHE A 229 20.83 11.06 -4.17
N ALA A 230 20.73 9.97 -3.40
CA ALA A 230 21.15 9.92 -2.00
C ALA A 230 21.37 8.46 -1.55
N ASP A 231 22.39 8.25 -0.70
CA ASP A 231 22.71 6.94 -0.15
C ASP A 231 21.53 6.34 0.66
N ASN A 232 20.70 7.21 1.24
CA ASN A 232 19.49 6.82 1.97
C ASN A 232 18.21 6.94 1.11
N GLY A 233 18.33 7.03 -0.22
CA GLY A 233 17.23 7.22 -1.16
C GLY A 233 16.05 6.27 -0.95
N PRO A 234 16.24 4.93 -0.87
CA PRO A 234 15.13 4.00 -0.60
C PRO A 234 14.40 4.27 0.72
N SER A 235 15.10 4.73 1.75
CA SER A 235 14.47 5.12 3.02
C SER A 235 13.60 6.37 2.87
N ILE A 236 14.05 7.36 2.07
CA ILE A 236 13.25 8.56 1.77
C ILE A 236 11.92 8.16 1.11
N LEU A 237 11.98 7.33 0.09
CA LEU A 237 10.79 6.83 -0.61
C LEU A 237 9.85 6.07 0.34
N LEU A 238 10.40 5.19 1.17
CA LEU A 238 9.61 4.36 2.09
C LEU A 238 8.86 5.20 3.11
N TYR A 239 9.56 6.09 3.84
CA TYR A 239 8.95 6.87 4.92
C TYR A 239 7.92 7.87 4.39
N ALA A 240 8.17 8.47 3.22
CA ALA A 240 7.18 9.31 2.55
C ALA A 240 5.93 8.52 2.16
N ARG A 241 6.09 7.29 1.65
CA ARG A 241 4.98 6.42 1.26
C ARG A 241 4.12 5.99 2.44
N GLN A 242 4.68 5.82 3.63
CA GLN A 242 3.90 5.48 4.83
C GLN A 242 2.83 6.56 5.12
N TRP A 243 3.19 7.84 5.10
CA TRP A 243 2.23 8.92 5.25
C TRP A 243 1.27 9.03 4.08
N PHE A 244 1.75 8.85 2.85
CA PHE A 244 0.95 8.89 1.64
C PHE A 244 -0.17 7.83 1.63
N THR A 245 0.09 6.62 2.14
CA THR A 245 -0.90 5.53 2.12
C THR A 245 -1.97 5.65 3.20
N LEU A 246 -1.76 6.41 4.27
CA LEU A 246 -2.73 6.53 5.36
C LEU A 246 -4.08 7.11 4.93
N PRO A 247 -4.17 8.28 4.26
CA PRO A 247 -5.46 8.81 3.81
C PRO A 247 -6.19 7.85 2.87
N TYR A 248 -5.46 7.18 1.99
CA TYR A 248 -6.03 6.17 1.10
C TYR A 248 -6.65 5.01 1.88
N ALA A 249 -5.92 4.46 2.85
CA ALA A 249 -6.39 3.32 3.64
C ALA A 249 -7.65 3.64 4.46
N PHE A 250 -7.73 4.84 5.03
CA PHE A 250 -8.86 5.23 5.87
C PHE A 250 -10.08 5.73 5.10
N LEU A 251 -9.92 6.32 3.93
CA LEU A 251 -10.98 6.97 3.18
C LEU A 251 -11.30 6.26 1.86
N ALA A 252 -10.31 6.05 1.00
CA ALA A 252 -10.56 5.48 -0.32
C ALA A 252 -10.91 4.00 -0.27
N VAL A 253 -10.28 3.20 0.59
CA VAL A 253 -10.54 1.75 0.70
C VAL A 253 -11.98 1.45 1.10
N PRO A 254 -12.59 2.07 2.13
CA PRO A 254 -14.01 1.86 2.44
C PRO A 254 -14.95 2.27 1.30
N ILE A 255 -14.68 3.42 0.65
CA ILE A 255 -15.49 3.90 -0.48
C ILE A 255 -15.40 2.92 -1.65
N THR A 256 -14.20 2.53 -2.05
CA THR A 256 -13.97 1.60 -3.16
C THR A 256 -14.59 0.23 -2.90
N THR A 257 -14.57 -0.24 -1.66
CA THR A 257 -15.13 -1.54 -1.28
C THR A 257 -16.66 -1.51 -1.33
N ALA A 258 -17.30 -0.46 -0.80
CA ALA A 258 -18.75 -0.29 -0.85
C ALA A 258 -19.24 -0.19 -2.29
N MET A 259 -18.62 0.70 -3.08
CA MET A 259 -18.97 0.92 -4.48
C MET A 259 -18.72 -0.30 -5.37
N PHE A 260 -17.68 -1.10 -5.07
CA PHE A 260 -17.41 -2.34 -5.81
C PHE A 260 -18.56 -3.35 -5.69
N THR A 261 -19.12 -3.50 -4.48
CA THR A 261 -20.26 -4.40 -4.26
C THR A 261 -21.48 -3.93 -5.04
N GLU A 262 -21.82 -2.64 -4.96
CA GLU A 262 -22.94 -2.05 -5.69
C GLU A 262 -22.77 -2.17 -7.21
N LEU A 263 -21.55 -1.93 -7.72
CA LEU A 263 -21.24 -2.10 -9.16
C LEU A 263 -21.36 -3.54 -9.63
N ALA A 264 -20.95 -4.49 -8.79
CA ALA A 264 -21.08 -5.91 -9.12
C ALA A 264 -22.53 -6.35 -9.21
N ASP A 265 -23.40 -5.84 -8.32
CA ASP A 265 -24.83 -6.11 -8.32
C ASP A 265 -25.50 -5.48 -9.57
N MET A 266 -25.27 -4.18 -9.83
CA MET A 266 -25.78 -3.49 -11.02
C MET A 266 -25.34 -4.18 -12.34
N GLN A 267 -24.08 -4.64 -12.38
CA GLN A 267 -23.58 -5.40 -13.54
C GLN A 267 -24.27 -6.75 -13.71
N ALA A 268 -24.58 -7.45 -12.60
CA ALA A 268 -25.29 -8.73 -12.62
C ALA A 268 -26.75 -8.57 -13.05
N GLU A 269 -27.38 -7.44 -12.72
CA GLU A 269 -28.74 -7.07 -13.13
C GLU A 269 -28.82 -6.51 -14.56
N GLY A 270 -27.67 -6.22 -15.19
CA GLY A 270 -27.62 -5.63 -16.53
C GLY A 270 -27.94 -4.12 -16.58
N ASP A 271 -27.96 -3.43 -15.43
CA ASP A 271 -28.19 -1.99 -15.34
C ASP A 271 -26.95 -1.19 -15.76
N ALA A 272 -26.80 -0.98 -17.07
CA ALA A 272 -25.69 -0.22 -17.64
C ALA A 272 -25.66 1.25 -17.18
N GLU A 273 -26.82 1.88 -16.99
CA GLU A 273 -26.89 3.26 -16.51
C GLU A 273 -26.57 3.36 -15.01
N GLY A 274 -26.94 2.36 -14.21
CA GLY A 274 -26.52 2.22 -12.82
C GLY A 274 -25.01 2.10 -12.72
N VAL A 275 -24.39 1.25 -13.53
CA VAL A 275 -22.93 1.10 -13.60
C VAL A 275 -22.24 2.44 -13.91
N LYS A 276 -22.75 3.21 -14.91
CA LYS A 276 -22.19 4.54 -15.21
C LYS A 276 -22.33 5.51 -14.03
N ARG A 277 -23.50 5.57 -13.38
CA ARG A 277 -23.71 6.39 -12.18
C ARG A 277 -22.76 5.99 -11.04
N GLY A 278 -22.57 4.69 -10.81
CA GLY A 278 -21.64 4.16 -9.83
C GLY A 278 -20.20 4.57 -10.10
N ILE A 279 -19.72 4.44 -11.35
CA ILE A 279 -18.38 4.87 -11.77
C ILE A 279 -18.15 6.35 -11.46
N VAL A 280 -19.08 7.21 -11.87
CA VAL A 280 -18.97 8.67 -11.65
C VAL A 280 -19.08 9.01 -10.16
N GLY A 281 -20.06 8.43 -9.45
CA GLY A 281 -20.29 8.70 -8.03
C GLY A 281 -19.09 8.32 -7.15
N GLY A 282 -18.52 7.12 -7.35
CA GLY A 282 -17.35 6.67 -6.62
C GLY A 282 -16.11 7.51 -6.95
N THR A 283 -15.90 7.86 -8.22
CA THR A 283 -14.81 8.76 -8.63
C THR A 283 -14.94 10.13 -7.98
N ASN A 284 -16.15 10.71 -7.97
CA ASN A 284 -16.41 12.00 -7.33
C ASN A 284 -16.08 11.98 -5.84
N GLN A 285 -16.54 10.95 -5.12
CA GLN A 285 -16.27 10.80 -3.69
C GLN A 285 -14.77 10.68 -3.42
N ILE A 286 -14.07 9.83 -4.17
CA ILE A 286 -12.62 9.63 -3.99
C ILE A 286 -11.88 10.94 -4.23
N LEU A 287 -12.13 11.65 -5.32
CA LEU A 287 -11.48 12.92 -5.64
C LEU A 287 -11.78 13.98 -4.59
N PHE A 288 -13.04 14.11 -4.17
CA PHE A 288 -13.45 15.09 -3.17
C PHE A 288 -12.76 14.88 -1.82
N PHE A 289 -12.47 13.64 -1.42
CA PHE A 289 -11.73 13.37 -0.18
C PHE A 289 -10.23 13.39 -0.38
N MET A 290 -9.69 12.78 -1.44
CA MET A 290 -8.25 12.64 -1.62
C MET A 290 -7.54 13.95 -1.92
N ILE A 291 -8.19 14.89 -2.63
CA ILE A 291 -7.60 16.20 -2.94
C ILE A 291 -7.29 17.02 -1.69
N PRO A 292 -8.23 17.23 -0.74
CA PRO A 292 -7.92 17.92 0.52
C PRO A 292 -6.77 17.25 1.30
N PHE A 293 -6.79 15.92 1.41
CA PHE A 293 -5.73 15.22 2.12
C PHE A 293 -4.36 15.30 1.42
N ALA A 294 -4.33 15.35 0.09
CA ALA A 294 -3.10 15.65 -0.65
C ALA A 294 -2.56 17.03 -0.26
N LEU A 295 -3.41 18.05 -0.24
CA LEU A 295 -3.04 19.40 0.19
C LEU A 295 -2.55 19.45 1.65
N TYR A 296 -3.17 18.64 2.54
CA TYR A 296 -2.73 18.56 3.94
C TYR A 296 -1.37 17.88 4.05
N LEU A 297 -1.12 16.78 3.30
CA LEU A 297 0.20 16.16 3.26
C LEU A 297 1.28 17.12 2.77
N MET A 298 0.97 18.04 1.84
CA MET A 298 1.89 19.09 1.40
C MET A 298 2.18 20.12 2.50
N VAL A 299 1.14 20.67 3.10
CA VAL A 299 1.24 21.75 4.11
C VAL A 299 1.87 21.23 5.41
N PHE A 300 1.48 20.06 5.85
CA PHE A 300 1.96 19.44 7.09
C PHE A 300 3.11 18.46 6.90
N SER A 301 3.76 18.41 5.73
CA SER A 301 4.82 17.46 5.42
C SER A 301 5.93 17.48 6.47
N LEU A 302 6.48 18.66 6.75
CA LEU A 302 7.59 18.80 7.67
C LEU A 302 7.23 18.36 9.12
N PRO A 303 6.16 18.84 9.76
CA PRO A 303 5.80 18.39 11.10
C PRO A 303 5.34 16.92 11.15
N LEU A 304 4.71 16.38 10.10
CA LEU A 304 4.37 14.95 10.02
C LEU A 304 5.62 14.08 10.01
N VAL A 305 6.58 14.42 9.17
CA VAL A 305 7.85 13.66 9.08
C VAL A 305 8.72 13.87 10.32
N THR A 306 8.60 15.02 11.01
CA THR A 306 9.30 15.26 12.30
C THR A 306 8.89 14.23 13.36
N LEU A 307 7.73 13.57 13.25
CA LEU A 307 7.35 12.47 14.15
C LEU A 307 8.31 11.26 14.07
N TYR A 308 9.10 11.16 13.01
CA TYR A 308 10.19 10.17 12.90
C TYR A 308 11.53 10.66 13.48
N HIS A 309 11.63 11.92 13.93
CA HIS A 309 12.87 12.52 14.42
C HIS A 309 13.27 11.92 15.78
N ALA A 310 13.90 10.75 15.75
CA ALA A 310 14.40 10.07 16.92
C ALA A 310 15.72 9.34 16.60
N GLY A 311 16.61 9.30 17.58
CA GLY A 311 17.87 8.57 17.49
C GLY A 311 18.81 9.10 16.39
N ALA A 312 19.03 8.30 15.34
CA ALA A 312 19.90 8.65 14.22
C ALA A 312 19.20 9.46 13.10
N PHE A 313 17.90 9.69 13.22
CA PHE A 313 17.12 10.42 12.22
C PHE A 313 17.35 11.93 12.40
N THR A 314 18.12 12.54 11.50
CA THR A 314 18.46 13.97 11.56
C THR A 314 17.38 14.86 10.96
N MET A 315 17.40 16.16 11.26
CA MET A 315 16.50 17.13 10.62
C MET A 315 16.72 17.25 9.10
N GLU A 316 17.93 16.98 8.62
CA GLU A 316 18.21 16.91 7.18
C GLU A 316 17.43 15.76 6.52
N ASN A 317 17.42 14.57 7.13
CA ASN A 317 16.60 13.44 6.68
C ASN A 317 15.12 13.78 6.72
N VAL A 318 14.64 14.41 7.80
CA VAL A 318 13.26 14.87 7.94
C VAL A 318 12.90 15.83 6.80
N SER A 319 13.77 16.79 6.49
CA SER A 319 13.55 17.76 5.42
C SER A 319 13.47 17.07 4.03
N SER A 320 14.41 16.19 3.74
CA SER A 320 14.43 15.45 2.45
C SER A 320 13.18 14.60 2.25
N ILE A 321 12.75 13.87 3.30
CA ILE A 321 11.52 13.06 3.24
C ILE A 321 10.28 13.95 3.10
N ALA A 322 10.22 15.07 3.84
CA ALA A 322 9.09 15.99 3.78
C ALA A 322 8.94 16.63 2.41
N THR A 323 10.06 17.03 1.77
CA THR A 323 10.05 17.59 0.42
C THR A 323 9.59 16.55 -0.60
N TYR A 324 10.16 15.34 -0.56
CA TYR A 324 9.73 14.24 -1.42
C TYR A 324 8.24 13.90 -1.22
N MET A 325 7.78 13.81 0.04
CA MET A 325 6.39 13.54 0.37
C MET A 325 5.43 14.61 -0.16
N SER A 326 5.83 15.88 -0.12
CA SER A 326 5.01 16.99 -0.64
C SER A 326 4.76 16.85 -2.14
N VAL A 327 5.77 16.41 -2.91
CA VAL A 327 5.60 16.15 -4.35
C VAL A 327 4.81 14.86 -4.59
N LEU A 328 5.09 13.80 -3.82
CA LEU A 328 4.36 12.54 -3.91
C LEU A 328 2.86 12.73 -3.62
N ALA A 329 2.49 13.65 -2.75
CA ALA A 329 1.10 13.94 -2.39
C ALA A 329 0.22 14.30 -3.59
N PHE A 330 0.78 14.86 -4.69
CA PHE A 330 0.04 15.07 -5.93
C PHE A 330 -0.48 13.78 -6.56
N ALA A 331 0.17 12.64 -6.29
CA ALA A 331 -0.29 11.34 -6.77
C ALA A 331 -1.52 10.82 -6.03
N LEU A 332 -1.82 11.29 -4.81
CA LEU A 332 -2.84 10.71 -3.93
C LEU A 332 -4.24 10.65 -4.56
N PRO A 333 -4.78 11.73 -5.18
CA PRO A 333 -6.10 11.69 -5.80
C PRO A 333 -6.18 10.71 -6.97
N VAL A 334 -5.18 10.74 -7.86
CA VAL A 334 -5.13 9.86 -9.03
C VAL A 334 -4.84 8.40 -8.64
N TYR A 335 -4.02 8.16 -7.61
CA TYR A 335 -3.84 6.83 -7.02
C TYR A 335 -5.16 6.25 -6.50
N GLY A 336 -5.94 7.05 -5.77
CA GLY A 336 -7.26 6.65 -5.29
C GLY A 336 -8.20 6.29 -6.44
N VAL A 337 -8.21 7.07 -7.51
CA VAL A 337 -9.01 6.80 -8.72
C VAL A 337 -8.52 5.54 -9.45
N ASN A 338 -7.22 5.35 -9.62
CA ASN A 338 -6.66 4.17 -10.28
C ASN A 338 -7.05 2.88 -9.55
N THR A 339 -6.96 2.85 -8.24
CA THR A 339 -7.37 1.69 -7.44
C THR A 339 -8.86 1.41 -7.52
N TYR A 340 -9.70 2.44 -7.64
CA TYR A 340 -11.13 2.29 -7.91
C TYR A 340 -11.39 1.77 -9.32
N LEU A 341 -10.70 2.29 -10.33
CA LEU A 341 -10.76 1.78 -11.70
C LEU A 341 -10.37 0.30 -11.77
N GLN A 342 -9.37 -0.13 -11.00
CA GLN A 342 -9.03 -1.56 -10.89
C GLN A 342 -10.24 -2.41 -10.46
N LYS A 343 -11.02 -1.95 -9.47
CA LYS A 343 -12.23 -2.64 -9.02
C LYS A 343 -13.32 -2.63 -10.10
N ILE A 344 -13.50 -1.51 -10.81
CA ILE A 344 -14.45 -1.40 -11.92
C ILE A 344 -14.08 -2.39 -13.04
N PHE A 345 -12.82 -2.41 -13.48
CA PHE A 345 -12.37 -3.34 -14.52
C PHE A 345 -12.44 -4.81 -14.09
N SER A 346 -12.28 -5.08 -12.78
CA SER A 346 -12.51 -6.39 -12.20
C SER A 346 -13.98 -6.79 -12.27
N SER A 347 -14.93 -5.92 -11.87
CA SER A 347 -16.37 -6.19 -11.95
C SER A 347 -16.85 -6.39 -13.39
N LEU A 348 -16.29 -5.62 -14.32
CA LEU A 348 -16.57 -5.74 -15.76
C LEU A 348 -15.85 -6.94 -16.44
N ARG A 349 -15.07 -7.72 -15.70
CA ARG A 349 -14.23 -8.83 -16.20
C ARG A 349 -13.28 -8.41 -17.34
N LYS A 350 -12.72 -7.19 -17.25
CA LYS A 350 -11.81 -6.59 -18.24
C LYS A 350 -10.43 -6.26 -17.66
N MET A 351 -9.94 -7.07 -16.72
CA MET A 351 -8.63 -6.88 -16.09
C MET A 351 -7.47 -6.86 -17.07
N GLY A 352 -7.57 -7.58 -18.21
CA GLY A 352 -6.54 -7.52 -19.25
C GLY A 352 -6.34 -6.11 -19.84
N VAL A 353 -7.43 -5.35 -20.04
CA VAL A 353 -7.35 -3.95 -20.51
C VAL A 353 -6.69 -3.07 -19.46
N PHE A 354 -7.08 -3.24 -18.19
CA PHE A 354 -6.43 -2.55 -17.06
C PHE A 354 -4.92 -2.83 -17.03
N ALA A 355 -4.54 -4.09 -17.19
CA ALA A 355 -3.14 -4.52 -17.21
C ALA A 355 -2.32 -3.84 -18.33
N VAL A 356 -2.86 -3.79 -19.55
CA VAL A 356 -2.18 -3.18 -20.69
C VAL A 356 -1.94 -1.68 -20.48
N PHE A 357 -2.93 -0.93 -20.01
CA PHE A 357 -2.76 0.51 -19.79
C PHE A 357 -1.83 0.81 -18.60
N ASN A 358 -1.87 0.00 -17.54
CA ASN A 358 -0.91 0.13 -16.45
C ASN A 358 0.52 -0.24 -16.88
N PHE A 359 0.69 -1.22 -17.76
CA PHE A 359 1.99 -1.54 -18.34
C PHE A 359 2.57 -0.36 -19.14
N VAL A 360 1.77 0.26 -20.01
CA VAL A 360 2.20 1.44 -20.79
C VAL A 360 2.54 2.62 -19.88
N ALA A 361 1.71 2.88 -18.86
CA ALA A 361 1.97 3.92 -17.88
C ALA A 361 3.23 3.62 -17.04
N GLY A 362 3.45 2.35 -16.66
CA GLY A 362 4.65 1.89 -15.96
C GLY A 362 5.92 2.08 -16.78
N ALA A 363 5.86 1.81 -18.08
CA ALA A 363 6.99 2.07 -18.98
C ALA A 363 7.34 3.57 -19.04
N ALA A 364 6.34 4.46 -19.10
CA ALA A 364 6.55 5.90 -19.06
C ALA A 364 7.15 6.36 -17.72
N GLN A 365 6.67 5.82 -16.61
CA GLN A 365 7.22 6.07 -15.27
C GLN A 365 8.68 5.64 -15.15
N ILE A 366 9.01 4.42 -15.60
CA ILE A 366 10.38 3.91 -15.61
C ILE A 366 11.27 4.81 -16.45
N ALA A 367 10.83 5.18 -17.66
CA ALA A 367 11.62 6.04 -18.55
C ALA A 367 11.94 7.40 -17.90
N LEU A 368 10.96 8.05 -17.27
CA LEU A 368 11.18 9.32 -16.58
C LEU A 368 12.07 9.17 -15.34
N THR A 369 11.88 8.10 -14.55
CA THR A 369 12.69 7.79 -13.37
C THR A 369 14.16 7.58 -13.76
N MET A 370 14.42 6.77 -14.80
CA MET A 370 15.78 6.49 -15.30
C MET A 370 16.43 7.74 -15.93
N TYR A 371 15.64 8.54 -16.66
CA TYR A 371 16.13 9.82 -17.20
C TYR A 371 16.56 10.78 -16.08
N GLY A 372 15.76 10.88 -15.01
CA GLY A 372 16.09 11.67 -13.82
C GLY A 372 17.36 11.16 -13.15
N ALA A 373 17.46 9.86 -12.91
CA ALA A 373 18.61 9.21 -12.27
C ALA A 373 19.91 9.36 -13.08
N SER A 374 19.82 9.42 -14.41
CA SER A 374 20.96 9.67 -15.29
C SER A 374 21.37 11.15 -15.38
N ASN A 375 20.59 12.07 -14.80
CA ASN A 375 20.79 13.52 -14.85
C ASN A 375 20.63 14.16 -13.46
N VAL A 376 21.24 13.58 -12.43
CA VAL A 376 21.14 14.01 -11.02
C VAL A 376 21.52 15.48 -10.81
N GLY A 377 22.50 16.01 -11.55
CA GLY A 377 22.87 17.43 -11.46
C GLY A 377 21.78 18.41 -11.95
N ARG A 378 20.76 17.91 -12.67
CA ARG A 378 19.66 18.71 -13.22
C ARG A 378 18.34 18.47 -12.49
N PHE A 379 18.13 17.27 -11.99
CA PHE A 379 16.89 16.85 -11.34
C PHE A 379 17.15 16.43 -9.89
N PRO A 380 16.31 16.84 -8.93
CA PRO A 380 16.33 16.32 -7.58
C PRO A 380 15.59 14.99 -7.49
N ILE A 381 15.66 14.29 -6.31
CA ILE A 381 15.05 12.98 -6.07
C ILE A 381 13.52 12.97 -6.30
N GLU A 382 12.88 14.13 -6.16
CA GLU A 382 11.43 14.32 -6.36
C GLU A 382 10.99 13.99 -7.79
N VAL A 383 11.90 13.89 -8.76
CA VAL A 383 11.57 13.42 -10.12
C VAL A 383 10.96 12.02 -10.10
N ILE A 384 11.33 11.17 -9.12
CA ILE A 384 10.74 9.84 -8.93
C ILE A 384 9.25 9.96 -8.52
N ALA A 385 8.93 10.91 -7.63
CA ALA A 385 7.55 11.20 -7.25
C ALA A 385 6.73 11.77 -8.42
N VAL A 386 7.33 12.67 -9.23
CA VAL A 386 6.69 13.19 -10.46
C VAL A 386 6.42 12.07 -11.46
N ALA A 387 7.36 11.13 -11.62
CA ALA A 387 7.17 9.97 -12.48
C ALA A 387 6.00 9.09 -12.02
N GLU A 388 5.77 8.97 -10.70
CA GLU A 388 4.62 8.25 -10.15
C GLU A 388 3.30 8.99 -10.40
N VAL A 389 3.26 10.31 -10.27
CA VAL A 389 2.09 11.11 -10.69
C VAL A 389 1.77 10.88 -12.16
N LEU A 390 2.80 10.93 -13.03
CA LEU A 390 2.64 10.67 -14.46
C LEU A 390 2.05 9.29 -14.73
N PHE A 391 2.50 8.24 -14.02
CA PHE A 391 1.95 6.89 -14.13
C PHE A 391 0.44 6.88 -13.93
N TYR A 392 -0.04 7.40 -12.79
CA TYR A 392 -1.47 7.36 -12.49
C TYR A 392 -2.29 8.23 -13.46
N VAL A 393 -1.79 9.41 -13.82
CA VAL A 393 -2.48 10.29 -14.77
C VAL A 393 -2.62 9.62 -16.14
N VAL A 394 -1.55 9.04 -16.67
CA VAL A 394 -1.57 8.36 -17.97
C VAL A 394 -2.50 7.14 -17.92
N ALA A 395 -2.36 6.30 -16.89
CA ALA A 395 -3.20 5.11 -16.72
C ALA A 395 -4.69 5.49 -16.64
N ASP A 396 -5.05 6.43 -15.76
CA ASP A 396 -6.43 6.82 -15.52
C ASP A 396 -7.08 7.45 -16.74
N VAL A 397 -6.37 8.35 -17.43
CA VAL A 397 -6.86 8.95 -18.68
C VAL A 397 -7.15 7.88 -19.73
N CYS A 398 -6.23 6.93 -19.95
CA CYS A 398 -6.42 5.83 -20.90
C CYS A 398 -7.60 4.94 -20.50
N LEU A 399 -7.72 4.60 -19.23
CA LEU A 399 -8.81 3.78 -18.69
C LEU A 399 -10.18 4.46 -18.81
N PHE A 400 -10.26 5.77 -18.48
CA PHE A 400 -11.49 6.54 -18.67
C PHE A 400 -11.88 6.71 -20.14
N VAL A 401 -10.92 6.94 -21.02
CA VAL A 401 -11.18 6.99 -22.49
C VAL A 401 -11.74 5.65 -22.97
N TYR A 402 -11.16 4.53 -22.52
CA TYR A 402 -11.69 3.20 -22.87
C TYR A 402 -13.11 2.99 -22.36
N LEU A 403 -13.38 3.32 -21.08
CA LEU A 403 -14.72 3.21 -20.50
C LEU A 403 -15.74 4.06 -21.26
N ARG A 404 -15.38 5.31 -21.61
CA ARG A 404 -16.24 6.21 -22.38
C ARG A 404 -16.56 5.68 -23.77
N ARG A 405 -15.56 5.07 -24.44
CA ARG A 405 -15.80 4.45 -25.77
C ARG A 405 -16.71 3.23 -25.68
N ARG A 406 -16.67 2.49 -24.59
CA ARG A 406 -17.42 1.25 -24.40
C ARG A 406 -18.82 1.46 -23.84
N LEU A 407 -18.96 2.30 -22.82
CA LEU A 407 -20.21 2.52 -22.11
C LEU A 407 -20.98 3.75 -22.64
N GLY A 408 -20.38 4.52 -23.54
CA GLY A 408 -20.92 5.78 -24.01
C GLY A 408 -20.54 6.96 -23.10
N PRO A 409 -21.03 8.17 -23.38
CA PRO A 409 -20.75 9.35 -22.60
C PRO A 409 -21.26 9.19 -21.17
N PHE A 410 -20.45 9.54 -20.18
CA PHE A 410 -20.81 9.63 -18.76
C PHE A 410 -20.24 10.91 -18.15
N GLY A 411 -20.78 11.31 -17.00
CA GLY A 411 -20.74 12.64 -16.42
C GLY A 411 -19.37 13.22 -16.06
N LEU A 412 -18.45 13.34 -17.02
CA LEU A 412 -17.14 14.00 -16.80
C LEU A 412 -17.24 15.40 -16.20
N ARG A 413 -18.36 16.11 -16.50
CA ARG A 413 -18.63 17.44 -15.90
C ARG A 413 -18.85 17.33 -14.39
N SER A 414 -19.46 16.24 -13.92
CA SER A 414 -19.62 15.98 -12.48
C SER A 414 -18.27 15.71 -11.82
N VAL A 415 -17.41 14.92 -12.48
CA VAL A 415 -16.04 14.64 -11.99
C VAL A 415 -15.23 15.94 -11.88
N ALA A 416 -15.28 16.80 -12.90
CA ALA A 416 -14.60 18.09 -12.86
C ALA A 416 -15.14 19.00 -11.72
N LYS A 417 -16.46 18.98 -11.45
CA LYS A 417 -17.04 19.70 -10.31
C LYS A 417 -16.57 19.16 -8.98
N ALA A 418 -16.49 17.85 -8.81
CA ALA A 418 -15.98 17.23 -7.58
C ALA A 418 -14.50 17.54 -7.36
N CYS A 419 -13.66 17.52 -8.43
CA CYS A 419 -12.27 17.98 -8.37
C CYS A 419 -12.18 19.43 -7.90
N LEU A 420 -12.97 20.33 -8.53
CA LEU A 420 -12.95 21.75 -8.19
C LEU A 420 -13.44 21.96 -6.74
N GLY A 421 -14.47 21.24 -6.31
CA GLY A 421 -14.95 21.26 -4.93
C GLY A 421 -13.86 20.82 -3.96
N GLY A 422 -13.19 19.69 -4.22
CA GLY A 422 -12.06 19.22 -3.43
C GLY A 422 -10.90 20.22 -3.36
N LEU A 423 -10.57 20.88 -4.48
CA LEU A 423 -9.53 21.92 -4.53
C LEU A 423 -9.92 23.17 -3.75
N VAL A 424 -11.15 23.67 -3.94
CA VAL A 424 -11.59 24.90 -3.26
C VAL A 424 -11.74 24.68 -1.76
N PHE A 425 -12.51 23.69 -1.34
CA PHE A 425 -12.72 23.44 0.10
C PHE A 425 -11.46 22.93 0.79
N GLY A 426 -10.72 22.02 0.11
CA GLY A 426 -9.45 21.52 0.61
C GLY A 426 -8.40 22.61 0.67
N GLY A 427 -8.34 23.51 -0.32
CA GLY A 427 -7.45 24.66 -0.34
C GLY A 427 -7.72 25.66 0.78
N LEU A 428 -9.01 25.96 1.04
CA LEU A 428 -9.41 26.81 2.17
C LEU A 428 -9.02 26.17 3.52
N GLY A 429 -9.26 24.87 3.67
CA GLY A 429 -8.82 24.14 4.85
C GLY A 429 -7.32 24.08 5.03
N ALA A 430 -6.58 23.79 3.95
CA ALA A 430 -5.13 23.77 3.95
C ALA A 430 -4.53 25.16 4.27
N ALA A 431 -5.11 26.22 3.72
CA ALA A 431 -4.71 27.59 4.02
C ALA A 431 -4.98 27.97 5.49
N ALA A 432 -6.15 27.60 6.01
CA ALA A 432 -6.49 27.86 7.42
C ALA A 432 -5.58 27.07 8.38
N GLY A 433 -5.40 25.77 8.14
CA GLY A 433 -4.53 24.93 8.95
C GLY A 433 -3.06 25.31 8.83
N GLY A 434 -2.59 25.63 7.62
CA GLY A 434 -1.25 26.14 7.36
C GLY A 434 -1.00 27.49 8.00
N GLY A 435 -2.00 28.39 7.99
CA GLY A 435 -1.96 29.68 8.72
C GLY A 435 -1.79 29.47 10.22
N VAL A 436 -2.51 28.51 10.80
CA VAL A 436 -2.34 28.15 12.22
C VAL A 436 -0.95 27.57 12.47
N LEU A 437 -0.46 26.66 11.60
CA LEU A 437 0.90 26.12 11.69
C LEU A 437 1.96 27.23 11.65
N PHE A 438 1.82 28.16 10.70
CA PHE A 438 2.70 29.31 10.58
C PHE A 438 2.67 30.18 11.84
N ALA A 439 1.47 30.48 12.37
CA ALA A 439 1.31 31.25 13.60
C ALA A 439 1.95 30.54 14.80
N LEU A 440 1.78 29.25 14.95
CA LEU A 440 2.42 28.46 16.00
C LEU A 440 3.94 28.51 15.89
N GLN A 441 4.49 28.38 14.68
CA GLN A 441 5.95 28.45 14.47
C GLN A 441 6.53 29.84 14.71
N THR A 442 5.77 30.89 14.43
CA THR A 442 6.22 32.28 14.54
C THR A 442 6.05 32.83 15.95
N PHE A 443 4.91 32.58 16.60
CA PHE A 443 4.55 33.23 17.86
C PHE A 443 4.71 32.34 19.10
N VAL A 444 4.78 31.00 18.92
CA VAL A 444 4.97 30.08 20.06
C VAL A 444 6.41 29.57 20.08
N ALA A 445 6.82 28.78 19.08
CA ALA A 445 8.19 28.33 18.91
C ALA A 445 8.42 27.77 17.50
N PRO A 446 9.57 28.01 16.86
CA PRO A 446 9.93 27.36 15.61
C PRO A 446 10.00 25.84 15.81
N LEU A 447 9.75 25.08 14.73
CA LEU A 447 9.80 23.62 14.78
C LEU A 447 11.26 23.16 15.06
N SER A 448 11.52 22.69 16.27
CA SER A 448 12.86 22.34 16.77
C SER A 448 13.24 20.88 16.58
N GLY A 449 12.43 20.08 15.86
CA GLY A 449 12.62 18.63 15.77
C GLY A 449 12.04 17.86 16.97
N SER A 450 11.36 18.52 17.89
CA SER A 450 10.66 17.87 19.02
C SER A 450 9.42 17.13 18.54
N ILE A 451 9.33 15.82 18.80
CA ILE A 451 8.17 14.98 18.45
C ILE A 451 6.87 15.48 19.10
N PRO A 452 6.83 15.78 20.44
CA PRO A 452 5.62 16.31 21.06
C PRO A 452 5.16 17.64 20.46
N GLN A 453 6.09 18.54 20.13
CA GLN A 453 5.79 19.81 19.49
C GLN A 453 5.20 19.59 18.09
N ALA A 454 5.84 18.75 17.26
CA ALA A 454 5.37 18.42 15.94
C ALA A 454 3.97 17.80 15.97
N LEU A 455 3.72 16.86 16.88
CA LEU A 455 2.40 16.25 17.09
C LEU A 455 1.34 17.29 17.46
N ALA A 456 1.64 18.20 18.40
CA ALA A 456 0.72 19.26 18.79
C ALA A 456 0.39 20.18 17.61
N TYR A 457 1.40 20.55 16.82
CA TYR A 457 1.22 21.43 15.65
C TYR A 457 0.39 20.76 14.55
N VAL A 458 0.62 19.47 14.29
CA VAL A 458 -0.20 18.67 13.34
C VAL A 458 -1.64 18.54 13.83
N LEU A 459 -1.83 18.26 15.13
CA LEU A 459 -3.19 18.09 15.66
C LEU A 459 -3.97 19.40 15.60
N VAL A 460 -3.41 20.51 16.08
CA VAL A 460 -4.10 21.81 16.10
C VAL A 460 -4.37 22.30 14.68
N GLY A 461 -3.35 22.36 13.82
CA GLY A 461 -3.49 22.82 12.44
C GLY A 461 -4.35 21.87 11.60
N GLY A 462 -4.19 20.54 11.77
CA GLY A 462 -4.97 19.53 11.06
C GLY A 462 -6.45 19.53 11.44
N ILE A 463 -6.80 19.70 12.73
CA ILE A 463 -8.21 19.84 13.16
C ILE A 463 -8.83 21.07 12.53
N VAL A 464 -8.14 22.22 12.53
CA VAL A 464 -8.64 23.45 11.89
C VAL A 464 -8.85 23.22 10.38
N ALA A 465 -7.89 22.59 9.71
CA ALA A 465 -8.00 22.26 8.28
C ALA A 465 -9.24 21.39 7.99
N LEU A 466 -9.42 20.31 8.77
CA LEU A 466 -10.59 19.43 8.63
C LEU A 466 -11.92 20.11 8.91
N VAL A 467 -11.99 20.91 9.98
CA VAL A 467 -13.21 21.64 10.36
C VAL A 467 -13.59 22.66 9.29
N VAL A 468 -12.63 23.42 8.77
CA VAL A 468 -12.90 24.38 7.69
C VAL A 468 -13.36 23.68 6.43
N THR A 469 -12.63 22.66 5.96
CA THR A 469 -12.99 21.92 4.73
C THR A 469 -14.37 21.30 4.82
N PHE A 470 -14.57 20.42 5.80
CA PHE A 470 -15.81 19.64 5.87
C PHE A 470 -16.96 20.44 6.49
N GLY A 471 -16.69 21.40 7.37
CA GLY A 471 -17.71 22.31 7.90
C GLY A 471 -18.31 23.18 6.81
N LEU A 472 -17.49 23.79 5.94
CA LEU A 472 -17.96 24.55 4.80
C LEU A 472 -18.69 23.68 3.77
N SER A 473 -18.15 22.49 3.47
CA SER A 473 -18.78 21.55 2.53
C SER A 473 -20.17 21.11 2.98
N ILE A 474 -20.33 20.81 4.28
CA ILE A 474 -21.64 20.46 4.86
C ILE A 474 -22.59 21.66 4.83
N LYS A 475 -22.13 22.87 5.24
CA LYS A 475 -22.94 24.10 5.25
C LYS A 475 -23.43 24.46 3.86
N LEU A 476 -22.62 24.21 2.82
CA LEU A 476 -22.96 24.49 1.43
C LEU A 476 -23.65 23.31 0.71
N HIS A 477 -24.05 22.27 1.45
CA HIS A 477 -24.78 21.10 0.97
C HIS A 477 -24.09 20.40 -0.23
N VAL A 478 -22.76 20.28 -0.17
CA VAL A 478 -22.00 19.56 -1.20
C VAL A 478 -22.39 18.07 -1.18
N PRO A 479 -22.83 17.48 -2.32
CA PRO A 479 -23.34 16.10 -2.35
C PRO A 479 -22.33 15.08 -1.82
N GLU A 480 -21.06 15.24 -2.15
CA GLU A 480 -19.97 14.35 -1.75
C GLU A 480 -19.71 14.41 -0.23
N ALA A 481 -20.06 15.49 0.45
CA ALA A 481 -19.96 15.63 1.91
C ALA A 481 -21.09 14.92 2.68
N ALA A 482 -22.10 14.36 2.00
CA ALA A 482 -23.22 13.66 2.63
C ALA A 482 -22.76 12.48 3.51
N PHE A 483 -21.68 11.80 3.15
CA PHE A 483 -21.09 10.74 3.95
C PHE A 483 -20.59 11.27 5.32
N VAL A 484 -19.91 12.41 5.34
CA VAL A 484 -19.44 13.04 6.58
C VAL A 484 -20.62 13.51 7.44
N SER A 485 -21.65 14.08 6.82
CA SER A 485 -22.86 14.51 7.53
C SER A 485 -23.61 13.35 8.18
N SER A 486 -23.65 12.17 7.55
CA SER A 486 -24.25 10.96 8.11
C SER A 486 -23.52 10.47 9.37
N ILE A 487 -22.19 10.53 9.37
CA ILE A 487 -21.38 10.20 10.55
C ILE A 487 -21.60 11.22 11.66
N ALA A 488 -21.56 12.51 11.34
CA ALA A 488 -21.80 13.59 12.30
C ALA A 488 -23.18 13.47 12.98
N ASN A 489 -24.22 13.14 12.22
CA ASN A 489 -25.57 12.94 12.74
C ASN A 489 -25.69 11.69 13.63
N LYS A 490 -25.01 10.60 13.30
CA LYS A 490 -24.94 9.40 14.16
C LYS A 490 -24.25 9.69 15.49
N VAL A 491 -23.22 10.50 15.51
CA VAL A 491 -22.53 10.93 16.75
C VAL A 491 -23.42 11.84 17.59
N LYS A 492 -24.13 12.79 16.96
CA LYS A 492 -25.10 13.68 17.64
C LYS A 492 -26.29 12.89 18.21
N GLY A 493 -26.83 11.93 17.45
CA GLY A 493 -27.97 11.10 17.89
C GLY A 493 -27.65 10.17 19.08
N LYS A 494 -26.38 9.80 19.25
CA LYS A 494 -25.94 9.06 20.46
C LYS A 494 -25.81 9.94 21.71
N ARG A 495 -25.54 11.24 21.57
CA ARG A 495 -25.47 12.20 22.70
C ARG A 495 -26.84 12.63 23.22
N GLY A 496 -27.91 12.41 22.48
CA GLY A 496 -29.29 12.74 22.94
C GLY A 496 -30.05 11.57 23.57
N ARG A 497 -29.39 10.41 23.78
CA ARG A 497 -29.97 9.20 24.41
C ARG A 497 -29.17 8.71 25.63
N GLY A 498 -28.30 9.54 26.19
CA GLY A 498 -27.58 9.27 27.44
C GLY A 498 -28.06 10.14 28.58
#